data_62c689933cabf9013ff1b16bed085e32
#
_entry.id   62c689933cabf9013ff1b16bed085e32
#
_cell.length_a   1.000
_cell.length_b   1.000
_cell.length_c   1.000
_cell.angle_alpha   90.00
_cell.angle_beta   90.00
_cell.angle_gamma   90.00
#
_symmetry.space_group_name_H-M   'P 1'
#
loop_
_entity.id
_entity.type
_entity.pdbx_description
1 polymer ?
#
loop_
_entity_poly.entity_id
_entity_poly.type
_entity_poly.pdbx_seq_one_letter_code
_entity_poly.pdbx_strand_id
1 'polypeptide(L)'
;NPLANAALGWPFLVNQFIANAAAALTWQAVIVRILSAKDSDTSQRIYTRTSFFFVCRFLLPGIWGIAALATLGWAPLKQLTPDERLAIPAVVQEKIAGSPVGVPLAKLTPEETSALALETKSKLSDASLLAMPAFLSTFLPVGLMGLLIAAMLAADMSTNSSYMLSWGSVIYNDILAPFRLTAWSDRRAILWNRCIVALIGLYLLIFGLFYHIEGNVWSYLLLTGSIYLSSMSVLLIACCYWKRANNWGAIGAILLGAAVPVAHLTLEKLPATAAFAASIGKDLAGIAAFVGAALGMVIGSLLKPRSSRS
;
A
#
# COMPACT_ATOMS: atom_id res chain seq x y z
N ASN A 1 17.78 -11.96 11.24
CA ASN A 1 17.20 -10.89 12.05
C ASN A 1 16.71 -9.76 11.13
N PRO A 2 15.39 -9.51 11.02
CA PRO A 2 14.85 -8.49 10.13
C PRO A 2 15.30 -7.06 10.50
N LEU A 3 15.65 -6.81 11.77
CA LEU A 3 16.15 -5.51 12.23
C LEU A 3 17.60 -5.23 11.76
N ALA A 4 18.37 -6.27 11.51
CA ALA A 4 19.74 -6.16 11.02
C ALA A 4 19.86 -6.31 9.49
N ASN A 5 18.74 -6.51 8.79
CA ASN A 5 18.74 -6.64 7.34
C ASN A 5 18.75 -5.23 6.70
N ALA A 6 19.74 -4.95 5.88
CA ALA A 6 19.88 -3.66 5.19
C ALA A 6 18.68 -3.33 4.26
N ALA A 7 17.97 -4.35 3.75
CA ALA A 7 16.82 -4.16 2.88
C ALA A 7 15.51 -3.94 3.64
N LEU A 8 15.38 -4.47 4.87
CA LEU A 8 14.15 -4.38 5.65
C LEU A 8 14.30 -3.38 6.81
N GLY A 9 15.30 -3.51 7.66
CA GLY A 9 15.63 -2.61 8.74
C GLY A 9 14.46 -2.16 9.65
N TRP A 10 14.76 -1.36 10.64
CA TRP A 10 13.76 -0.78 11.55
C TRP A 10 12.77 0.20 10.85
N PRO A 11 13.19 0.99 9.82
CA PRO A 11 12.25 1.92 9.19
C PRO A 11 11.10 1.18 8.50
N PHE A 12 11.39 0.05 7.82
CA PHE A 12 10.37 -0.78 7.21
C PHE A 12 9.37 -1.31 8.25
N LEU A 13 9.85 -1.87 9.37
CA LEU A 13 8.96 -2.41 10.41
C LEU A 13 8.07 -1.33 11.04
N VAL A 14 8.65 -0.17 11.34
CA VAL A 14 7.91 0.96 11.90
C VAL A 14 6.88 1.50 10.91
N ASN A 15 7.28 1.69 9.65
CA ASN A 15 6.37 2.14 8.60
C ASN A 15 5.21 1.16 8.41
N GLN A 16 5.49 -0.15 8.34
CA GLN A 16 4.49 -1.19 8.25
C GLN A 16 3.51 -1.16 9.43
N PHE A 17 4.02 -1.05 10.64
CA PHE A 17 3.16 -1.00 11.82
C PHE A 17 2.25 0.23 11.81
N ILE A 18 2.81 1.42 11.57
CA ILE A 18 2.05 2.68 11.54
C ILE A 18 1.03 2.68 10.40
N ALA A 19 1.43 2.28 9.19
CA ALA A 19 0.55 2.26 8.03
C ALA A 19 -0.61 1.26 8.20
N ASN A 20 -0.36 0.06 8.73
CA ASN A 20 -1.42 -0.91 8.99
C ASN A 20 -2.35 -0.47 10.13
N ALA A 21 -1.83 0.13 11.20
CA ALA A 21 -2.65 0.70 12.27
C ALA A 21 -3.52 1.85 11.73
N ALA A 22 -2.95 2.75 10.94
CA ALA A 22 -3.68 3.84 10.29
C ALA A 22 -4.75 3.31 9.32
N ALA A 23 -4.44 2.28 8.52
CA ALA A 23 -5.41 1.64 7.63
C ALA A 23 -6.57 1.02 8.41
N ALA A 24 -6.30 0.31 9.51
CA ALA A 24 -7.34 -0.25 10.36
C ALA A 24 -8.28 0.82 10.96
N LEU A 25 -7.74 2.00 11.27
CA LEU A 25 -8.51 3.12 11.83
C LEU A 25 -9.32 3.89 10.76
N THR A 26 -8.82 3.99 9.54
CA THR A 26 -9.34 4.91 8.53
C THR A 26 -9.92 4.23 7.31
N TRP A 27 -9.87 2.90 7.23
CA TRP A 27 -10.40 2.17 6.07
C TRP A 27 -11.92 2.31 5.97
N GLN A 28 -12.33 3.13 5.03
CA GLN A 28 -13.72 3.55 4.87
C GLN A 28 -14.71 2.38 4.76
N ALA A 29 -14.36 1.33 4.02
CA ALA A 29 -15.22 0.16 3.87
C ALA A 29 -15.46 -0.59 5.20
N VAL A 30 -14.50 -0.54 6.13
CA VAL A 30 -14.64 -1.12 7.48
C VAL A 30 -15.47 -0.19 8.35
N ILE A 31 -15.19 1.11 8.32
CA ILE A 31 -15.90 2.11 9.14
C ILE A 31 -17.38 2.11 8.81
N VAL A 32 -17.77 2.11 7.54
CA VAL A 32 -19.19 2.06 7.13
C VAL A 32 -19.90 0.83 7.69
N ARG A 33 -19.25 -0.34 7.67
CA ARG A 33 -19.81 -1.57 8.23
C ARG A 33 -19.97 -1.50 9.75
N ILE A 34 -19.05 -0.85 10.44
CA ILE A 34 -19.09 -0.68 11.89
C ILE A 34 -20.18 0.32 12.29
N LEU A 35 -20.28 1.43 11.56
CA LEU A 35 -21.35 2.41 11.77
C LEU A 35 -22.75 1.85 11.47
N SER A 36 -22.86 0.82 10.65
CA SER A 36 -24.12 0.10 10.37
C SER A 36 -24.46 -0.94 11.43
N ALA A 37 -23.59 -1.21 12.40
CA ALA A 37 -23.85 -2.16 13.48
C ALA A 37 -24.91 -1.61 14.44
N LYS A 38 -25.71 -2.54 15.03
CA LYS A 38 -26.83 -2.21 15.89
C LYS A 38 -26.42 -1.44 17.15
N ASP A 39 -25.26 -1.78 17.72
CA ASP A 39 -24.75 -1.22 18.98
C ASP A 39 -23.22 -1.29 19.03
N SER A 40 -22.62 -0.61 20.03
CA SER A 40 -21.17 -0.56 20.21
C SER A 40 -20.56 -1.93 20.56
N ASP A 41 -21.29 -2.78 21.28
CA ASP A 41 -20.86 -4.14 21.64
C ASP A 41 -20.74 -5.01 20.39
N THR A 42 -21.70 -4.90 19.48
CA THR A 42 -21.64 -5.59 18.19
C THR A 42 -20.46 -5.10 17.37
N SER A 43 -20.20 -3.79 17.33
CA SER A 43 -19.04 -3.21 16.66
C SER A 43 -17.72 -3.74 17.22
N GLN A 44 -17.59 -3.79 18.55
CA GLN A 44 -16.40 -4.32 19.21
C GLN A 44 -16.20 -5.82 18.91
N ARG A 45 -17.28 -6.61 18.93
CA ARG A 45 -17.22 -8.05 18.58
C ARG A 45 -16.83 -8.26 17.13
N ILE A 46 -17.31 -7.43 16.21
CA ILE A 46 -16.92 -7.47 14.80
C ILE A 46 -15.41 -7.26 14.68
N TYR A 47 -14.86 -6.19 15.29
CA TYR A 47 -13.42 -5.94 15.26
C TYR A 47 -12.60 -7.07 15.86
N THR A 48 -12.95 -7.53 17.05
CA THR A 48 -12.21 -8.57 17.76
C THR A 48 -12.21 -9.90 17.01
N ARG A 49 -13.35 -10.30 16.45
CA ARG A 49 -13.44 -11.56 15.71
C ARG A 49 -12.78 -11.45 14.32
N THR A 50 -12.92 -10.32 13.65
CA THR A 50 -12.30 -10.11 12.34
C THR A 50 -10.78 -10.03 12.44
N SER A 51 -10.22 -9.53 13.53
CA SER A 51 -8.77 -9.44 13.72
C SER A 51 -8.07 -10.80 13.61
N PHE A 52 -8.69 -11.87 14.16
CA PHE A 52 -8.18 -13.24 14.01
C PHE A 52 -8.10 -13.67 12.53
N PHE A 53 -9.14 -13.42 11.75
CA PHE A 53 -9.15 -13.75 10.33
C PHE A 53 -8.15 -12.90 9.54
N PHE A 54 -7.88 -11.67 9.96
CA PHE A 54 -6.84 -10.85 9.36
C PHE A 54 -5.45 -11.46 9.52
N VAL A 55 -5.13 -12.00 10.70
CA VAL A 55 -3.86 -12.71 10.92
C VAL A 55 -3.74 -13.92 9.98
N CYS A 56 -4.78 -14.74 9.89
CA CYS A 56 -4.82 -15.88 8.97
C CYS A 56 -4.62 -15.45 7.50
N ARG A 57 -5.26 -14.35 7.10
CA ARG A 57 -5.16 -13.80 5.73
C ARG A 57 -3.73 -13.39 5.37
N PHE A 58 -2.96 -12.85 6.30
CA PHE A 58 -1.55 -12.48 6.05
C PHE A 58 -0.61 -13.67 6.13
N LEU A 59 -0.86 -14.63 7.02
CA LEU A 59 -0.03 -15.81 7.18
C LEU A 59 -0.09 -16.75 5.98
N LEU A 60 -1.26 -16.96 5.38
CA LEU A 60 -1.44 -17.90 4.28
C LEU A 60 -0.56 -17.58 3.05
N PRO A 61 -0.57 -16.37 2.49
CA PRO A 61 0.31 -16.01 1.37
C PRO A 61 1.80 -16.08 1.77
N GLY A 62 2.13 -15.75 3.02
CA GLY A 62 3.49 -15.87 3.54
C GLY A 62 3.97 -17.32 3.56
N ILE A 63 3.13 -18.26 4.03
CA ILE A 63 3.44 -19.69 4.03
C ILE A 63 3.62 -20.20 2.60
N TRP A 64 2.76 -19.80 1.67
CA TRP A 64 2.90 -20.18 0.25
C TRP A 64 4.17 -19.61 -0.38
N GLY A 65 4.54 -18.37 -0.05
CA GLY A 65 5.80 -17.78 -0.50
C GLY A 65 7.02 -18.53 0.01
N ILE A 66 7.02 -18.91 1.30
CA ILE A 66 8.09 -19.73 1.91
C ILE A 66 8.15 -21.12 1.26
N ALA A 67 7.00 -21.77 1.05
CA ALA A 67 6.92 -23.07 0.40
C ALA A 67 7.43 -23.01 -1.06
N ALA A 68 7.07 -21.96 -1.79
CA ALA A 68 7.58 -21.73 -3.15
C ALA A 68 9.11 -21.59 -3.16
N LEU A 69 9.68 -20.81 -2.27
CA LEU A 69 11.13 -20.65 -2.15
C LEU A 69 11.84 -21.95 -1.74
N ALA A 70 11.20 -22.79 -0.92
CA ALA A 70 11.78 -24.05 -0.46
C ALA A 70 11.75 -25.14 -1.52
N THR A 71 10.76 -25.15 -2.40
CA THR A 71 10.49 -26.30 -3.29
C THR A 71 10.90 -26.11 -4.75
N LEU A 72 10.80 -24.89 -5.29
CA LEU A 72 11.03 -24.67 -6.73
C LEU A 72 12.49 -24.48 -7.12
N GLY A 73 13.41 -24.37 -6.15
CA GLY A 73 14.73 -23.86 -6.46
C GLY A 73 14.60 -22.53 -7.22
N TRP A 74 15.59 -21.74 -7.30
CA TRP A 74 15.43 -20.37 -7.78
C TRP A 74 15.26 -20.25 -9.29
N ALA A 75 14.00 -20.28 -9.75
CA ALA A 75 13.61 -20.04 -11.15
C ALA A 75 14.07 -18.67 -11.73
N PRO A 76 14.22 -17.57 -10.95
CA PRO A 76 14.62 -16.27 -11.50
C PRO A 76 15.89 -16.27 -12.31
N LEU A 77 16.91 -17.03 -11.88
CA LEU A 77 18.17 -17.10 -12.63
C LEU A 77 18.06 -17.77 -14.00
N LYS A 78 17.03 -18.60 -14.18
CA LYS A 78 16.78 -19.24 -15.47
C LYS A 78 16.22 -18.27 -16.52
N GLN A 79 15.63 -17.16 -16.07
CA GLN A 79 15.06 -16.14 -16.95
C GLN A 79 16.10 -15.11 -17.41
N LEU A 80 17.27 -15.04 -16.76
CA LEU A 80 18.37 -14.18 -17.21
C LEU A 80 19.03 -14.76 -18.47
N THR A 81 19.30 -13.90 -19.42
CA THR A 81 20.12 -14.25 -20.58
C THR A 81 21.54 -14.61 -20.15
N PRO A 82 22.31 -15.38 -20.96
CA PRO A 82 23.70 -15.70 -20.66
C PRO A 82 24.56 -14.46 -20.37
N ASP A 83 24.39 -13.41 -21.14
CA ASP A 83 25.13 -12.15 -20.98
C ASP A 83 24.78 -11.42 -19.69
N GLU A 84 23.52 -11.41 -19.29
CA GLU A 84 23.08 -10.86 -18.02
C GLU A 84 23.61 -11.64 -16.82
N ARG A 85 23.78 -12.96 -16.94
CA ARG A 85 24.43 -13.78 -15.90
C ARG A 85 25.92 -13.47 -15.76
N LEU A 86 26.60 -13.21 -16.86
CA LEU A 86 28.03 -12.85 -16.87
C LEU A 86 28.25 -11.46 -16.24
N ALA A 87 27.27 -10.57 -16.30
CA ALA A 87 27.33 -9.25 -15.67
C ALA A 87 27.20 -9.31 -14.12
N ILE A 88 26.80 -10.46 -13.55
CA ILE A 88 26.73 -10.66 -12.11
C ILE A 88 28.15 -10.95 -11.59
N PRO A 89 28.65 -10.24 -10.54
CA PRO A 89 29.96 -10.52 -9.96
C PRO A 89 30.15 -11.99 -9.60
N ALA A 90 31.33 -12.53 -9.83
CA ALA A 90 31.63 -13.97 -9.66
C ALA A 90 31.27 -14.51 -8.27
N VAL A 91 31.51 -13.73 -7.21
CA VAL A 91 31.16 -14.10 -5.82
C VAL A 91 29.66 -14.27 -5.63
N VAL A 92 28.87 -13.43 -6.29
CA VAL A 92 27.40 -13.49 -6.24
C VAL A 92 26.91 -14.68 -7.06
N GLN A 93 27.53 -14.94 -8.21
CA GLN A 93 27.23 -16.12 -9.05
C GLN A 93 27.47 -17.43 -8.30
N GLU A 94 28.59 -17.53 -7.56
CA GLU A 94 28.93 -18.72 -6.78
C GLU A 94 27.90 -18.97 -5.67
N LYS A 95 27.53 -17.93 -4.92
CA LYS A 95 26.49 -18.01 -3.87
C LYS A 95 25.13 -18.42 -4.44
N ILE A 96 24.78 -17.91 -5.60
CA ILE A 96 23.51 -18.23 -6.26
C ILE A 96 23.52 -19.66 -6.82
N ALA A 97 24.63 -20.08 -7.43
CA ALA A 97 24.77 -21.42 -8.03
C ALA A 97 24.84 -22.53 -6.97
N GLY A 98 25.46 -22.26 -5.83
CA GLY A 98 25.62 -23.23 -4.73
C GLY A 98 24.36 -23.44 -3.88
N SER A 99 23.32 -22.66 -4.08
CA SER A 99 22.05 -22.79 -3.33
C SER A 99 21.00 -23.52 -4.17
N PRO A 100 20.41 -24.63 -3.69
CA PRO A 100 19.35 -25.33 -4.40
C PRO A 100 18.08 -24.47 -4.58
N VAL A 101 17.92 -23.47 -3.75
CA VAL A 101 16.75 -22.54 -3.75
C VAL A 101 17.10 -21.18 -4.38
N GLY A 102 18.37 -20.93 -4.69
CA GLY A 102 18.89 -19.60 -5.03
C GLY A 102 19.02 -18.70 -3.79
N VAL A 103 19.76 -17.60 -3.91
CA VAL A 103 19.90 -16.61 -2.84
C VAL A 103 18.99 -15.44 -3.17
N PRO A 104 17.91 -15.19 -2.42
CA PRO A 104 17.11 -13.99 -2.61
C PRO A 104 17.98 -12.76 -2.38
N LEU A 105 17.70 -11.65 -3.09
CA LEU A 105 18.42 -10.38 -2.93
C LEU A 105 18.54 -9.93 -1.46
N ALA A 106 17.55 -10.28 -0.63
CA ALA A 106 17.55 -10.02 0.81
C ALA A 106 18.64 -10.79 1.59
N LYS A 107 19.24 -11.83 1.02
CA LYS A 107 20.33 -12.60 1.66
C LYS A 107 21.72 -12.18 1.18
N LEU A 108 21.81 -11.32 0.17
CA LEU A 108 23.08 -10.76 -0.27
C LEU A 108 23.55 -9.70 0.73
N THR A 109 24.87 -9.61 0.90
CA THR A 109 25.43 -8.52 1.70
C THR A 109 25.21 -7.16 1.01
N PRO A 110 25.23 -6.03 1.76
CA PRO A 110 25.10 -4.70 1.16
C PRO A 110 26.12 -4.44 0.04
N GLU A 111 27.37 -4.95 0.19
CA GLU A 111 28.43 -4.84 -0.82
C GLU A 111 28.11 -5.64 -2.07
N GLU A 112 27.69 -6.89 -1.92
CA GLU A 112 27.25 -7.75 -3.03
C GLU A 112 26.03 -7.17 -3.74
N THR A 113 25.10 -6.59 -2.97
CA THR A 113 23.92 -5.97 -3.54
C THR A 113 24.26 -4.70 -4.32
N SER A 114 25.24 -3.92 -3.86
CA SER A 114 25.70 -2.72 -4.56
C SER A 114 26.48 -3.03 -5.85
N ALA A 115 27.14 -4.17 -5.88
CA ALA A 115 27.90 -4.64 -7.05
C ALA A 115 27.00 -5.12 -8.21
N LEU A 116 25.73 -5.44 -7.95
CA LEU A 116 24.78 -5.79 -9.01
C LEU A 116 24.36 -4.53 -9.79
N ALA A 117 24.37 -4.61 -11.11
CA ALA A 117 23.79 -3.57 -11.94
C ALA A 117 22.31 -3.37 -11.59
N LEU A 118 21.83 -2.13 -11.63
CA LEU A 118 20.46 -1.77 -11.25
C LEU A 118 19.41 -2.56 -12.04
N GLU A 119 19.67 -2.78 -13.32
CA GLU A 119 18.80 -3.57 -14.20
C GLU A 119 18.73 -5.04 -13.80
N THR A 120 19.85 -5.66 -13.41
CA THR A 120 19.89 -7.05 -12.93
C THR A 120 19.15 -7.20 -11.62
N LYS A 121 19.24 -6.21 -10.72
CA LYS A 121 18.46 -6.17 -9.47
C LYS A 121 16.96 -6.12 -9.74
N SER A 122 16.53 -5.29 -10.67
CA SER A 122 15.12 -5.17 -11.04
C SER A 122 14.61 -6.51 -11.59
N LYS A 123 15.29 -7.09 -12.55
CA LYS A 123 14.92 -8.39 -13.15
C LYS A 123 14.86 -9.53 -12.13
N LEU A 124 15.80 -9.59 -11.19
CA LEU A 124 15.80 -10.58 -10.11
C LEU A 124 14.63 -10.36 -9.13
N SER A 125 14.31 -9.12 -8.83
CA SER A 125 13.16 -8.77 -7.99
C SER A 125 11.85 -9.15 -8.68
N ASP A 126 11.69 -8.80 -9.94
CA ASP A 126 10.47 -9.07 -10.72
C ASP A 126 10.26 -10.56 -10.92
N ALA A 127 11.34 -11.30 -11.22
CA ALA A 127 11.29 -12.75 -11.34
C ALA A 127 10.90 -13.44 -10.03
N SER A 128 11.27 -12.90 -8.87
CA SER A 128 10.88 -13.45 -7.57
C SER A 128 9.36 -13.35 -7.30
N LEU A 129 8.66 -12.40 -7.92
CA LEU A 129 7.20 -12.27 -7.84
C LEU A 129 6.48 -13.45 -8.52
N LEU A 130 7.11 -14.10 -9.48
CA LEU A 130 6.56 -15.27 -10.18
C LEU A 130 6.74 -16.58 -9.40
N ALA A 131 7.52 -16.61 -8.33
CA ALA A 131 7.81 -17.83 -7.58
C ALA A 131 6.55 -18.48 -6.99
N MET A 132 5.67 -17.69 -6.37
CA MET A 132 4.43 -18.21 -5.78
C MET A 132 3.44 -18.73 -6.85
N PRO A 133 3.12 -18.01 -7.92
CA PRO A 133 2.29 -18.54 -9.00
C PRO A 133 2.88 -19.80 -9.64
N ALA A 134 4.19 -19.86 -9.88
CA ALA A 134 4.86 -21.03 -10.43
C ALA A 134 4.78 -22.24 -9.49
N PHE A 135 4.96 -22.04 -8.18
CA PHE A 135 4.77 -23.10 -7.18
C PHE A 135 3.34 -23.64 -7.21
N LEU A 136 2.35 -22.76 -7.16
CA LEU A 136 0.95 -23.19 -7.18
C LEU A 136 0.60 -23.94 -8.46
N SER A 137 1.13 -23.52 -9.62
CA SER A 137 0.88 -24.21 -10.90
C SER A 137 1.48 -25.60 -10.98
N THR A 138 2.54 -25.88 -10.22
CA THR A 138 3.16 -27.23 -10.17
C THR A 138 2.49 -28.16 -9.17
N PHE A 139 1.96 -27.64 -8.08
CA PHE A 139 1.40 -28.45 -7.00
C PHE A 139 -0.13 -28.64 -7.08
N LEU A 140 -0.85 -27.68 -7.68
CA LEU A 140 -2.30 -27.74 -7.76
C LEU A 140 -2.74 -28.46 -9.04
N PRO A 141 -3.65 -29.46 -8.95
CA PRO A 141 -4.34 -30.00 -10.10
C PRO A 141 -5.08 -28.92 -10.87
N VAL A 142 -5.29 -29.11 -12.17
CA VAL A 142 -5.89 -28.12 -13.09
C VAL A 142 -7.24 -27.59 -12.57
N GLY A 143 -8.09 -28.45 -12.03
CA GLY A 143 -9.39 -28.04 -11.48
C GLY A 143 -9.29 -27.16 -10.24
N LEU A 144 -8.37 -27.47 -9.31
CA LEU A 144 -8.11 -26.64 -8.12
C LEU A 144 -7.43 -25.32 -8.48
N MET A 145 -6.57 -25.32 -9.48
CA MET A 145 -5.96 -24.09 -9.99
C MET A 145 -7.01 -23.16 -10.58
N GLY A 146 -7.95 -23.68 -11.37
CA GLY A 146 -9.10 -22.90 -11.88
C GLY A 146 -9.97 -22.32 -10.78
N LEU A 147 -10.24 -23.09 -9.72
CA LEU A 147 -11.00 -22.63 -8.56
C LEU A 147 -10.24 -21.53 -7.80
N LEU A 148 -8.91 -21.66 -7.62
CA LEU A 148 -8.07 -20.65 -6.99
C LEU A 148 -8.07 -19.34 -7.78
N ILE A 149 -7.91 -19.40 -9.10
CA ILE A 149 -7.96 -18.22 -9.98
C ILE A 149 -9.33 -17.55 -9.88
N ALA A 150 -10.42 -18.33 -9.95
CA ALA A 150 -11.76 -17.80 -9.80
C ALA A 150 -11.98 -17.13 -8.43
N ALA A 151 -11.47 -17.72 -7.35
CA ALA A 151 -11.54 -17.15 -6.01
C ALA A 151 -10.74 -15.83 -5.90
N MET A 152 -9.55 -15.77 -6.52
CA MET A 152 -8.74 -14.54 -6.56
C MET A 152 -9.45 -13.43 -7.33
N LEU A 153 -10.01 -13.73 -8.49
CA LEU A 153 -10.81 -12.78 -9.28
C LEU A 153 -12.05 -12.30 -8.51
N ALA A 154 -12.75 -13.20 -7.85
CA ALA A 154 -13.92 -12.84 -7.03
C ALA A 154 -13.53 -11.92 -5.86
N ALA A 155 -12.39 -12.17 -5.20
CA ALA A 155 -11.88 -11.33 -4.13
C ALA A 155 -11.50 -9.93 -4.65
N ASP A 156 -10.83 -9.84 -5.80
CA ASP A 156 -10.48 -8.57 -6.45
C ASP A 156 -11.73 -7.78 -6.84
N MET A 157 -12.70 -8.41 -7.52
CA MET A 157 -13.97 -7.78 -7.89
C MET A 157 -14.74 -7.27 -6.67
N SER A 158 -14.79 -8.05 -5.58
CA SER A 158 -15.43 -7.66 -4.32
C SER A 158 -14.77 -6.43 -3.70
N THR A 159 -13.45 -6.37 -3.72
CA THR A 159 -12.68 -5.25 -3.18
C THR A 159 -12.89 -4.00 -4.03
N ASN A 160 -12.69 -4.10 -5.34
CA ASN A 160 -12.83 -2.97 -6.27
C ASN A 160 -14.23 -2.37 -6.24
N SER A 161 -15.28 -3.19 -6.25
CA SER A 161 -16.65 -2.70 -6.18
C SER A 161 -16.93 -1.94 -4.88
N SER A 162 -16.41 -2.41 -3.76
CA SER A 162 -16.55 -1.73 -2.45
C SER A 162 -15.83 -0.37 -2.44
N TYR A 163 -14.63 -0.29 -3.02
CA TYR A 163 -13.91 0.98 -3.16
C TYR A 163 -14.62 1.95 -4.08
N MET A 164 -15.04 1.49 -5.26
CA MET A 164 -15.74 2.34 -6.23
C MET A 164 -17.03 2.92 -5.67
N LEU A 165 -17.81 2.13 -4.93
CA LEU A 165 -19.01 2.61 -4.25
C LEU A 165 -18.70 3.61 -3.14
N SER A 166 -17.68 3.34 -2.32
CA SER A 166 -17.27 4.24 -1.24
C SER A 166 -16.78 5.59 -1.80
N TRP A 167 -15.89 5.57 -2.78
CA TRP A 167 -15.40 6.78 -3.43
C TRP A 167 -16.51 7.52 -4.19
N GLY A 168 -17.38 6.77 -4.88
CA GLY A 168 -18.56 7.33 -5.56
C GLY A 168 -19.47 8.07 -4.58
N SER A 169 -19.71 7.51 -3.41
CA SER A 169 -20.50 8.13 -2.35
C SER A 169 -19.86 9.43 -1.81
N VAL A 170 -18.54 9.42 -1.57
CA VAL A 170 -17.81 10.63 -1.14
C VAL A 170 -17.87 11.71 -2.20
N ILE A 171 -17.57 11.38 -3.45
CA ILE A 171 -17.63 12.37 -4.54
C ILE A 171 -19.04 12.96 -4.68
N TYR A 172 -20.06 12.11 -4.59
CA TYR A 172 -21.44 12.59 -4.69
C TYR A 172 -21.85 13.44 -3.49
N ASN A 173 -21.63 13.00 -2.26
CA ASN A 173 -22.14 13.66 -1.05
C ASN A 173 -21.27 14.84 -0.61
N ASP A 174 -19.94 14.69 -0.67
CA ASP A 174 -19.03 15.67 -0.07
C ASP A 174 -18.51 16.69 -1.09
N ILE A 175 -18.46 16.32 -2.39
CA ILE A 175 -18.00 17.24 -3.45
C ILE A 175 -19.20 17.81 -4.21
N LEU A 176 -20.08 16.98 -4.77
CA LEU A 176 -21.17 17.48 -5.64
C LEU A 176 -22.35 18.06 -4.84
N ALA A 177 -22.70 17.44 -3.70
CA ALA A 177 -23.85 17.89 -2.93
C ALA A 177 -23.77 19.35 -2.43
N PRO A 178 -22.62 19.86 -1.94
CA PRO A 178 -22.49 21.24 -1.50
C PRO A 178 -22.69 22.29 -2.61
N PHE A 179 -22.44 21.93 -3.88
CA PHE A 179 -22.63 22.86 -5.01
C PHE A 179 -24.08 22.89 -5.53
N ARG A 180 -24.96 22.11 -4.94
CA ARG A 180 -26.38 22.06 -5.34
C ARG A 180 -27.17 23.14 -4.65
N LEU A 181 -27.93 23.89 -5.41
CA LEU A 181 -28.89 24.88 -4.89
C LEU A 181 -30.17 24.22 -4.36
N THR A 182 -30.54 23.05 -4.93
CA THR A 182 -31.74 22.29 -4.57
C THR A 182 -31.43 20.80 -4.48
N ALA A 183 -32.13 20.09 -3.61
CA ALA A 183 -32.03 18.63 -3.50
C ALA A 183 -32.49 17.97 -4.82
N TRP A 184 -31.68 17.03 -5.32
CA TRP A 184 -32.08 16.28 -6.51
C TRP A 184 -33.07 15.16 -6.13
N SER A 185 -33.93 14.79 -7.10
CA SER A 185 -34.77 13.62 -6.91
C SER A 185 -33.90 12.36 -6.83
N ASP A 186 -34.41 11.33 -6.14
CA ASP A 186 -33.70 10.05 -5.92
C ASP A 186 -33.22 9.43 -7.23
N ARG A 187 -34.00 9.52 -8.29
CA ARG A 187 -33.61 9.01 -9.62
C ARG A 187 -32.37 9.73 -10.17
N ARG A 188 -32.27 11.05 -10.02
CA ARG A 188 -31.10 11.83 -10.43
C ARG A 188 -29.89 11.51 -9.55
N ALA A 189 -30.11 11.39 -8.25
CA ALA A 189 -29.05 11.00 -7.32
C ALA A 189 -28.42 9.66 -7.67
N ILE A 190 -29.25 8.65 -7.94
CA ILE A 190 -28.81 7.31 -8.36
C ILE A 190 -28.06 7.38 -9.70
N LEU A 191 -28.58 8.15 -10.66
CA LEU A 191 -27.93 8.28 -11.98
C LEU A 191 -26.53 8.89 -11.84
N TRP A 192 -26.38 9.98 -11.07
CA TRP A 192 -25.09 10.60 -10.83
C TRP A 192 -24.11 9.67 -10.13
N ASN A 193 -24.56 8.93 -9.10
CA ASN A 193 -23.71 7.92 -8.47
C ASN A 193 -23.24 6.85 -9.45
N ARG A 194 -24.10 6.37 -10.32
CA ARG A 194 -23.73 5.40 -11.37
C ARG A 194 -22.72 5.98 -12.35
N CYS A 195 -22.90 7.22 -12.79
CA CYS A 195 -21.92 7.91 -13.67
C CYS A 195 -20.56 8.06 -12.98
N ILE A 196 -20.54 8.47 -11.72
CA ILE A 196 -19.30 8.62 -10.96
C ILE A 196 -18.59 7.27 -10.81
N VAL A 197 -19.31 6.22 -10.43
CA VAL A 197 -18.75 4.86 -10.31
C VAL A 197 -18.19 4.37 -11.65
N ALA A 198 -18.92 4.62 -12.76
CA ALA A 198 -18.47 4.27 -14.10
C ALA A 198 -17.19 5.04 -14.50
N LEU A 199 -17.10 6.34 -14.17
CA LEU A 199 -15.90 7.15 -14.42
C LEU A 199 -14.71 6.67 -13.59
N ILE A 200 -14.91 6.34 -12.32
CA ILE A 200 -13.86 5.73 -11.47
C ILE A 200 -13.39 4.41 -12.10
N GLY A 201 -14.32 3.55 -12.52
CA GLY A 201 -13.99 2.28 -13.16
C GLY A 201 -13.21 2.46 -14.46
N LEU A 202 -13.60 3.43 -15.29
CA LEU A 202 -12.88 3.78 -16.52
C LEU A 202 -11.46 4.30 -16.21
N TYR A 203 -11.34 5.17 -15.20
CA TYR A 203 -10.02 5.65 -14.75
C TYR A 203 -9.13 4.49 -14.28
N LEU A 204 -9.65 3.57 -13.46
CA LEU A 204 -8.91 2.40 -12.98
C LEU A 204 -8.49 1.48 -14.13
N LEU A 205 -9.37 1.29 -15.12
CA LEU A 205 -9.06 0.50 -16.32
C LEU A 205 -7.91 1.13 -17.13
N ILE A 206 -8.00 2.42 -17.43
CA ILE A 206 -6.96 3.15 -18.16
C ILE A 206 -5.65 3.13 -17.36
N PHE A 207 -5.71 3.42 -16.06
CA PHE A 207 -4.54 3.39 -15.21
C PHE A 207 -3.90 2.00 -15.16
N GLY A 208 -4.68 0.94 -14.99
CA GLY A 208 -4.19 -0.43 -14.93
C GLY A 208 -3.58 -0.94 -16.25
N LEU A 209 -4.06 -0.44 -17.39
CA LEU A 209 -3.55 -0.83 -18.70
C LEU A 209 -2.25 -0.10 -19.09
N PHE A 210 -2.11 1.17 -18.72
CA PHE A 210 -1.03 2.03 -19.20
C PHE A 210 0.04 2.35 -18.15
N TYR A 211 -0.28 2.20 -16.86
CA TYR A 211 0.67 2.50 -15.81
C TYR A 211 1.47 1.26 -15.39
N HIS A 212 2.78 1.32 -15.58
CA HIS A 212 3.70 0.29 -15.13
C HIS A 212 4.36 0.73 -13.82
N ILE A 213 4.23 -0.12 -12.79
CA ILE A 213 4.86 0.12 -11.49
C ILE A 213 6.27 -0.45 -11.57
N GLU A 214 7.28 0.41 -11.44
CA GLU A 214 8.67 0.01 -11.38
C GLU A 214 9.09 -0.34 -9.95
N GLY A 215 9.85 -1.43 -9.80
CA GLY A 215 10.41 -1.86 -8.53
C GLY A 215 9.40 -2.55 -7.60
N ASN A 216 9.59 -2.41 -6.29
CA ASN A 216 8.78 -3.11 -5.29
C ASN A 216 7.38 -2.50 -5.18
N VAL A 217 6.38 -3.23 -5.69
CA VAL A 217 4.95 -2.86 -5.68
C VAL A 217 4.45 -2.59 -4.26
N TRP A 218 4.91 -3.36 -3.27
CA TRP A 218 4.49 -3.20 -1.88
C TRP A 218 4.95 -1.85 -1.28
N SER A 219 6.21 -1.50 -1.47
CA SER A 219 6.74 -0.21 -1.02
C SER A 219 6.07 0.98 -1.72
N TYR A 220 5.74 0.81 -3.01
CA TYR A 220 4.97 1.81 -3.76
C TYR A 220 3.56 2.00 -3.17
N LEU A 221 2.86 0.89 -2.88
CA LEU A 221 1.51 0.94 -2.28
C LEU A 221 1.52 1.58 -0.89
N LEU A 222 2.53 1.27 -0.07
CA LEU A 222 2.68 1.88 1.26
C LEU A 222 2.92 3.39 1.17
N LEU A 223 3.81 3.81 0.28
CA LEU A 223 4.12 5.22 0.13
C LEU A 223 2.96 6.01 -0.46
N THR A 224 2.31 5.52 -1.52
CA THR A 224 1.12 6.17 -2.09
C THR A 224 -0.05 6.14 -1.12
N GLY A 225 -0.23 5.04 -0.41
CA GLY A 225 -1.23 4.91 0.65
C GLY A 225 -1.02 5.93 1.79
N SER A 226 0.22 6.26 2.11
CA SER A 226 0.54 7.22 3.17
C SER A 226 0.04 8.64 2.88
N ILE A 227 -0.18 9.02 1.62
CA ILE A 227 -0.79 10.30 1.23
C ILE A 227 -2.14 10.49 1.92
N TYR A 228 -2.95 9.45 1.94
CA TYR A 228 -4.27 9.45 2.57
C TYR A 228 -4.21 9.03 4.04
N LEU A 229 -3.53 7.92 4.34
CA LEU A 229 -3.53 7.30 5.66
C LEU A 229 -2.93 8.20 6.73
N SER A 230 -1.87 8.96 6.41
CA SER A 230 -1.20 9.83 7.37
C SER A 230 -2.13 10.96 7.84
N SER A 231 -2.74 11.67 6.92
CA SER A 231 -3.63 12.78 7.25
C SER A 231 -4.91 12.30 7.94
N MET A 232 -5.58 11.28 7.43
CA MET A 232 -6.85 10.81 7.96
C MET A 232 -6.73 10.18 9.34
N SER A 233 -5.65 9.42 9.61
CA SER A 233 -5.43 8.86 10.95
C SER A 233 -5.14 9.94 11.99
N VAL A 234 -4.32 10.93 11.64
CA VAL A 234 -4.03 12.07 12.51
C VAL A 234 -5.29 12.89 12.79
N LEU A 235 -6.09 13.17 11.76
CA LEU A 235 -7.37 13.87 11.90
C LEU A 235 -8.32 13.13 12.84
N LEU A 236 -8.48 11.81 12.64
CA LEU A 236 -9.38 11.02 13.47
C LEU A 236 -8.95 11.03 14.94
N ILE A 237 -7.66 10.78 15.20
CA ILE A 237 -7.11 10.81 16.57
C ILE A 237 -7.26 12.20 17.18
N ALA A 238 -6.93 13.26 16.45
CA ALA A 238 -7.04 14.61 16.94
C ALA A 238 -8.49 15.01 17.23
N CYS A 239 -9.44 14.66 16.36
CA CYS A 239 -10.86 14.93 16.57
C CYS A 239 -11.42 14.22 17.81
N CYS A 240 -10.96 12.99 18.09
CA CYS A 240 -11.46 12.22 19.23
C CYS A 240 -10.83 12.63 20.57
N TYR A 241 -9.54 12.96 20.58
CA TYR A 241 -8.77 13.10 21.83
C TYR A 241 -8.22 14.50 22.09
N TRP A 242 -8.17 15.40 21.09
CA TRP A 242 -7.56 16.70 21.26
C TRP A 242 -8.56 17.85 21.15
N LYS A 243 -8.94 18.44 22.27
CA LYS A 243 -9.97 19.51 22.36
C LYS A 243 -9.62 20.79 21.59
N ARG A 244 -8.34 21.04 21.28
CA ARG A 244 -7.90 22.23 20.54
C ARG A 244 -7.85 22.01 19.02
N ALA A 245 -8.14 20.81 18.56
CA ALA A 245 -8.21 20.50 17.12
C ALA A 245 -9.23 21.41 16.42
N ASN A 246 -8.84 21.94 15.27
CA ASN A 246 -9.69 22.84 14.48
C ASN A 246 -9.47 22.65 12.98
N ASN A 247 -10.26 23.34 12.16
CA ASN A 247 -10.20 23.21 10.71
C ASN A 247 -8.86 23.62 10.09
N TRP A 248 -8.15 24.58 10.68
CA TRP A 248 -6.81 24.99 10.20
C TRP A 248 -5.77 23.92 10.45
N GLY A 249 -5.84 23.26 11.60
CA GLY A 249 -5.05 22.08 11.88
C GLY A 249 -5.34 20.93 10.91
N ALA A 250 -6.62 20.72 10.60
CA ALA A 250 -7.03 19.71 9.63
C ALA A 250 -6.45 19.99 8.23
N ILE A 251 -6.54 21.23 7.76
CA ILE A 251 -5.92 21.64 6.49
C ILE A 251 -4.40 21.42 6.52
N GLY A 252 -3.74 21.83 7.60
CA GLY A 252 -2.30 21.63 7.80
C GLY A 252 -1.91 20.15 7.76
N ALA A 253 -2.67 19.27 8.41
CA ALA A 253 -2.44 17.83 8.40
C ALA A 253 -2.58 17.23 6.99
N ILE A 254 -3.61 17.61 6.24
CA ILE A 254 -3.84 17.14 4.88
C ILE A 254 -2.69 17.59 3.96
N LEU A 255 -2.35 18.88 4.00
CA LEU A 255 -1.33 19.44 3.12
C LEU A 255 0.06 18.85 3.40
N LEU A 256 0.50 18.83 4.65
CA LEU A 256 1.83 18.32 5.00
C LEU A 256 1.91 16.79 4.92
N GLY A 257 0.85 16.08 5.29
CA GLY A 257 0.77 14.63 5.14
C GLY A 257 0.86 14.17 3.69
N ALA A 258 0.24 14.90 2.76
CA ALA A 258 0.31 14.60 1.34
C ALA A 258 1.61 15.10 0.68
N ALA A 259 2.13 16.26 1.11
CA ALA A 259 3.29 16.88 0.48
C ALA A 259 4.56 16.01 0.56
N VAL A 260 4.79 15.32 1.69
CA VAL A 260 5.99 14.52 1.90
C VAL A 260 6.08 13.34 0.92
N PRO A 261 5.09 12.43 0.82
CA PRO A 261 5.18 11.32 -0.12
C PRO A 261 5.12 11.78 -1.58
N VAL A 262 4.37 12.83 -1.91
CA VAL A 262 4.35 13.40 -3.26
C VAL A 262 5.70 13.99 -3.63
N ALA A 263 6.34 14.74 -2.73
CA ALA A 263 7.68 15.25 -2.94
C ALA A 263 8.69 14.12 -3.15
N HIS A 264 8.66 13.07 -2.34
CA HIS A 264 9.55 11.92 -2.50
C HIS A 264 9.38 11.24 -3.87
N LEU A 265 8.14 10.97 -4.28
CA LEU A 265 7.84 10.36 -5.59
C LEU A 265 8.29 11.25 -6.76
N THR A 266 8.19 12.57 -6.61
CA THR A 266 8.64 13.52 -7.62
C THR A 266 10.17 13.55 -7.70
N LEU A 267 10.85 13.59 -6.53
CA LEU A 267 12.31 13.58 -6.43
C LEU A 267 12.91 12.26 -6.97
N GLU A 268 12.23 11.14 -6.79
CA GLU A 268 12.65 9.82 -7.31
C GLU A 268 12.67 9.80 -8.85
N LYS A 269 11.77 10.56 -9.51
CA LYS A 269 11.67 10.60 -10.97
C LYS A 269 12.61 11.62 -11.64
N LEU A 270 13.16 12.54 -10.90
CA LEU A 270 14.07 13.56 -11.41
C LEU A 270 15.53 13.06 -11.34
N PRO A 271 16.27 12.97 -12.47
CA PRO A 271 17.64 12.42 -12.49
C PRO A 271 18.60 13.13 -11.54
N ALA A 272 18.43 14.44 -11.33
CA ALA A 272 19.26 15.24 -10.45
C ALA A 272 19.07 14.91 -8.95
N THR A 273 17.91 14.42 -8.53
CA THR A 273 17.54 14.20 -7.14
C THR A 273 17.23 12.74 -6.81
N ALA A 274 17.27 11.86 -7.78
CA ALA A 274 16.97 10.43 -7.61
C ALA A 274 17.92 9.76 -6.59
N ALA A 275 19.21 10.10 -6.60
CA ALA A 275 20.18 9.59 -5.63
C ALA A 275 19.85 10.04 -4.19
N PHE A 276 19.40 11.27 -4.00
CA PHE A 276 18.96 11.79 -2.71
C PHE A 276 17.68 11.11 -2.24
N ALA A 277 16.69 10.96 -3.11
CA ALA A 277 15.46 10.23 -2.79
C ALA A 277 15.75 8.76 -2.41
N ALA A 278 16.64 8.10 -3.13
CA ALA A 278 17.07 6.73 -2.83
C ALA A 278 17.78 6.62 -1.46
N SER A 279 18.56 7.62 -1.05
CA SER A 279 19.23 7.63 0.26
C SER A 279 18.24 7.74 1.44
N ILE A 280 17.12 8.45 1.26
CA ILE A 280 16.05 8.54 2.26
C ILE A 280 15.27 7.22 2.31
N GLY A 281 14.93 6.67 1.14
CA GLY A 281 14.12 5.47 1.02
C GLY A 281 12.62 5.70 1.26
N LYS A 282 11.80 4.81 0.68
CA LYS A 282 10.33 4.93 0.70
C LYS A 282 9.74 4.77 2.11
N ASP A 283 10.37 3.98 2.96
CA ASP A 283 9.87 3.72 4.31
C ASP A 283 10.03 4.93 5.24
N LEU A 284 11.19 5.59 5.21
CA LEU A 284 11.38 6.83 5.96
C LEU A 284 10.48 7.96 5.45
N ALA A 285 10.30 8.05 4.14
CA ALA A 285 9.36 9.01 3.56
C ALA A 285 7.91 8.73 4.00
N GLY A 286 7.52 7.46 4.10
CA GLY A 286 6.23 7.06 4.66
C GLY A 286 6.07 7.51 6.12
N ILE A 287 7.05 7.23 6.99
CA ILE A 287 7.03 7.67 8.39
C ILE A 287 6.98 9.22 8.47
N ALA A 288 7.80 9.90 7.66
CA ALA A 288 7.83 11.36 7.62
C ALA A 288 6.49 11.98 7.21
N ALA A 289 5.67 11.30 6.40
CA ALA A 289 4.31 11.73 6.09
C ALA A 289 3.41 11.79 7.33
N PHE A 290 3.48 10.79 8.21
CA PHE A 290 2.72 10.78 9.47
C PHE A 290 3.20 11.88 10.42
N VAL A 291 4.50 12.07 10.53
CA VAL A 291 5.09 13.16 11.33
C VAL A 291 4.68 14.52 10.76
N GLY A 292 4.76 14.70 9.45
CA GLY A 292 4.33 15.91 8.75
C GLY A 292 2.85 16.23 8.98
N ALA A 293 1.97 15.23 8.88
CA ALA A 293 0.55 15.37 9.17
C ALA A 293 0.29 15.78 10.63
N ALA A 294 0.99 15.14 11.58
CA ALA A 294 0.87 15.48 13.00
C ALA A 294 1.35 16.91 13.30
N LEU A 295 2.50 17.30 12.73
CA LEU A 295 3.00 18.67 12.86
C LEU A 295 2.04 19.68 12.24
N GLY A 296 1.51 19.40 11.04
CA GLY A 296 0.52 20.24 10.37
C GLY A 296 -0.74 20.44 11.21
N MET A 297 -1.22 19.36 11.83
CA MET A 297 -2.36 19.41 12.74
C MET A 297 -2.10 20.30 13.97
N VAL A 298 -0.93 20.12 14.59
CA VAL A 298 -0.57 20.89 15.79
C VAL A 298 -0.35 22.36 15.45
N ILE A 299 0.49 22.65 14.47
CA ILE A 299 0.85 24.01 14.08
C ILE A 299 -0.39 24.77 13.60
N GLY A 300 -1.19 24.20 12.71
CA GLY A 300 -2.39 24.84 12.19
C GLY A 300 -3.43 25.12 13.27
N SER A 301 -3.59 24.21 14.24
CA SER A 301 -4.53 24.39 15.35
C SER A 301 -4.07 25.41 16.37
N LEU A 302 -2.75 25.59 16.57
CA LEU A 302 -2.19 26.57 17.51
C LEU A 302 -2.11 27.97 16.92
N LEU A 303 -1.78 28.09 15.62
CA LEU A 303 -1.67 29.40 14.95
C LEU A 303 -3.02 30.11 14.80
N LYS A 304 -4.09 29.38 14.62
CA LYS A 304 -5.45 29.95 14.59
C LYS A 304 -6.36 29.20 15.58
N PRO A 305 -6.28 29.52 16.87
CA PRO A 305 -7.15 28.90 17.86
C PRO A 305 -8.63 29.19 17.55
N ARG A 306 -9.49 28.25 17.91
CA ARG A 306 -10.94 28.40 17.77
C ARG A 306 -11.36 29.71 18.45
N SER A 307 -11.91 30.65 17.72
CA SER A 307 -12.57 31.80 18.37
C SER A 307 -13.70 31.23 19.23
N SER A 308 -13.72 31.59 20.48
CA SER A 308 -14.78 31.22 21.42
C SER A 308 -16.07 31.95 21.02
N ARG A 309 -16.72 31.54 19.96
CA ARG A 309 -18.08 31.94 19.64
C ARG A 309 -18.97 30.71 19.60
N SER A 310 -19.73 30.62 20.69
CA SER A 310 -21.00 29.92 20.96
C SER A 310 -21.13 28.49 20.41
#